data_3ba46ccb0e4ef60e4b6b3b53777cab5c
#
_entry.id   3ba46ccb0e4ef60e4b6b3b53777cab5c
#
_cell.length_a   1.000
_cell.length_b   1.000
_cell.length_c   1.000
_cell.angle_alpha   90.00
_cell.angle_beta   90.00
_cell.angle_gamma   90.00
#
_symmetry.space_group_name_H-M   'P 1'
#
loop_
_entity.id
_entity.type
_entity.pdbx_description
1 polymer ?
#
loop_
_entity_poly.entity_id
_entity_poly.type
_entity_poly.pdbx_seq_one_letter_code
_entity_poly.pdbx_strand_id
1 'polypeptide(L)'
;VGEALVGHADVDMVSFTGSLAAGRRVAALAGEGIKKVTLELGGKSAFIVLDDAPFEKAIAAGVNNCMQNSGQTCSAWTRMLVPRARQAEAVELAVAQLGKLTLGDPFDKATRLG
;
A
#
# COMPACT_ATOMS: atom_id res chain seq x y z
N VAL A 1 0.80 -22.38 -13.46
CA VAL A 1 1.83 -22.85 -12.52
C VAL A 1 1.40 -22.62 -11.07
N GLY A 2 0.96 -21.39 -10.67
CA GLY A 2 0.62 -21.09 -9.27
C GLY A 2 -0.46 -21.97 -8.66
N GLU A 3 -1.59 -22.17 -9.33
CA GLU A 3 -2.67 -23.04 -8.83
C GLU A 3 -2.23 -24.50 -8.69
N ALA A 4 -1.44 -25.01 -9.67
CA ALA A 4 -0.92 -26.36 -9.59
C ALA A 4 0.01 -26.55 -8.38
N LEU A 5 0.82 -25.54 -8.05
CA LEU A 5 1.67 -25.55 -6.87
C LEU A 5 0.86 -25.55 -5.58
N VAL A 6 -0.13 -24.66 -5.46
CA VAL A 6 -1.00 -24.58 -4.27
C VAL A 6 -1.78 -25.86 -4.04
N GLY A 7 -2.27 -26.48 -5.11
CA GLY A 7 -3.03 -27.75 -5.05
C GLY A 7 -2.18 -29.02 -4.93
N HIS A 8 -0.85 -28.94 -5.05
CA HIS A 8 0.02 -30.13 -5.08
C HIS A 8 0.02 -30.88 -3.74
N ALA A 9 -0.10 -32.22 -3.80
CA ALA A 9 -0.23 -33.05 -2.59
C ALA A 9 0.97 -32.90 -1.63
N ASP A 10 2.17 -32.68 -2.15
CA ASP A 10 3.41 -32.57 -1.36
C ASP A 10 3.66 -31.15 -0.80
N VAL A 11 2.70 -30.25 -0.95
CA VAL A 11 2.77 -28.88 -0.37
C VAL A 11 1.90 -28.82 0.86
N ASP A 12 2.47 -28.60 2.04
CA ASP A 12 1.77 -28.54 3.32
C ASP A 12 1.34 -27.13 3.71
N MET A 13 2.08 -26.13 3.23
CA MET A 13 1.83 -24.72 3.57
C MET A 13 2.05 -23.80 2.38
N VAL A 14 1.22 -22.79 2.26
CA VAL A 14 1.33 -21.74 1.24
C VAL A 14 1.44 -20.38 1.91
N SER A 15 2.44 -19.59 1.53
CA SER A 15 2.54 -18.17 1.84
C SER A 15 2.40 -17.38 0.55
N PHE A 16 1.44 -16.46 0.51
CA PHE A 16 1.10 -15.72 -0.70
C PHE A 16 1.03 -14.23 -0.44
N THR A 17 1.67 -13.44 -1.31
CA THR A 17 1.53 -11.99 -1.36
C THR A 17 0.97 -11.59 -2.73
N GLY A 18 -0.10 -10.80 -2.76
CA GLY A 18 -0.68 -10.34 -4.02
C GLY A 18 -2.08 -9.71 -3.88
N SER A 19 -2.88 -9.80 -4.95
CA SER A 19 -4.21 -9.20 -4.96
C SER A 19 -5.22 -9.99 -4.11
N LEU A 20 -6.25 -9.29 -3.62
CA LEU A 20 -7.36 -9.93 -2.89
C LEU A 20 -8.03 -11.05 -3.71
N ALA A 21 -8.19 -10.86 -5.02
CA ALA A 21 -8.80 -11.85 -5.89
C ALA A 21 -7.95 -13.14 -5.96
N ALA A 22 -6.63 -12.99 -6.17
CA ALA A 22 -5.72 -14.13 -6.18
C ALA A 22 -5.60 -14.78 -4.80
N GLY A 23 -5.57 -13.99 -3.72
CA GLY A 23 -5.55 -14.51 -2.35
C GLY A 23 -6.77 -15.35 -2.01
N ARG A 24 -7.96 -14.94 -2.42
CA ARG A 24 -9.19 -15.75 -2.28
C ARG A 24 -9.08 -17.10 -3.00
N ARG A 25 -8.52 -17.09 -4.21
CA ARG A 25 -8.33 -18.33 -4.98
C ARG A 25 -7.33 -19.26 -4.31
N VAL A 26 -6.20 -18.70 -3.84
CA VAL A 26 -5.17 -19.44 -3.09
C VAL A 26 -5.76 -20.03 -1.81
N ALA A 27 -6.51 -19.25 -1.05
CA ALA A 27 -7.13 -19.73 0.19
C ALA A 27 -8.12 -20.88 -0.06
N ALA A 28 -8.93 -20.79 -1.12
CA ALA A 28 -9.88 -21.85 -1.48
C ALA A 28 -9.16 -23.16 -1.81
N LEU A 29 -8.14 -23.10 -2.70
CA LEU A 29 -7.35 -24.27 -3.08
C LEU A 29 -6.57 -24.87 -1.90
N ALA A 30 -6.00 -24.02 -1.04
CA ALA A 30 -5.31 -24.50 0.16
C ALA A 30 -6.29 -25.16 1.14
N GLY A 31 -7.50 -24.60 1.27
CA GLY A 31 -8.56 -25.15 2.13
C GLY A 31 -9.06 -26.51 1.68
N GLU A 32 -9.17 -26.76 0.37
CA GLU A 32 -9.52 -28.08 -0.19
C GLU A 32 -8.53 -29.17 0.28
N GLY A 33 -7.24 -28.82 0.40
CA GLY A 33 -6.19 -29.72 0.88
C GLY A 33 -5.92 -29.64 2.39
N ILE A 34 -6.70 -28.83 3.14
CA ILE A 34 -6.51 -28.57 4.59
C ILE A 34 -5.08 -28.07 4.88
N LYS A 35 -4.51 -27.28 3.97
CA LYS A 35 -3.16 -26.73 4.08
C LYS A 35 -3.14 -25.45 4.89
N LYS A 36 -2.04 -25.22 5.59
CA LYS A 36 -1.81 -23.92 6.23
C LYS A 36 -1.60 -22.85 5.16
N VAL A 37 -2.28 -21.70 5.31
CA VAL A 37 -2.13 -20.58 4.39
C VAL A 37 -1.90 -19.28 5.16
N THR A 38 -0.96 -18.46 4.68
CA THR A 38 -0.77 -17.08 5.09
C THR A 38 -0.95 -16.16 3.88
N LEU A 39 -1.67 -15.06 4.07
CA LEU A 39 -2.01 -14.15 2.99
C LEU A 39 -1.59 -12.72 3.36
N GLU A 40 -0.74 -12.12 2.53
CA GLU A 40 -0.41 -10.70 2.54
C GLU A 40 -1.05 -10.07 1.31
N LEU A 41 -2.04 -9.23 1.52
CA LEU A 41 -2.89 -8.71 0.45
C LEU A 41 -2.87 -7.18 0.41
N GLY A 42 -3.40 -6.62 -0.68
CA GLY A 42 -3.53 -5.18 -0.83
C GLY A 42 -4.51 -4.56 0.16
N GLY A 43 -4.37 -3.27 0.39
CA GLY A 43 -5.22 -2.51 1.31
C GLY A 43 -5.18 -1.02 1.04
N LYS A 44 -5.88 -0.28 1.91
CA LYS A 44 -5.89 1.18 1.97
C LYS A 44 -5.60 1.60 3.40
N SER A 45 -4.30 1.60 3.75
CA SER A 45 -3.85 1.88 5.12
C SER A 45 -4.20 3.31 5.54
N ALA A 46 -4.66 3.44 6.78
CA ALA A 46 -4.97 4.74 7.36
C ALA A 46 -3.71 5.40 7.92
N PHE A 47 -3.59 6.70 7.68
CA PHE A 47 -2.65 7.59 8.36
C PHE A 47 -3.46 8.64 9.11
N ILE A 48 -3.40 8.60 10.44
CA ILE A 48 -4.24 9.43 11.31
C ILE A 48 -3.39 10.56 11.87
N VAL A 49 -3.75 11.79 11.55
CA VAL A 49 -3.12 13.01 12.06
C VAL A 49 -3.96 13.55 13.22
N LEU A 50 -3.39 13.55 14.41
CA LEU A 50 -4.03 14.07 15.63
C LEU A 50 -3.93 15.60 15.71
N ASP A 51 -4.73 16.20 16.60
CA ASP A 51 -4.82 17.65 16.73
C ASP A 51 -3.50 18.32 17.18
N ASP A 52 -2.70 17.61 17.96
CA ASP A 52 -1.41 18.04 18.52
C ASP A 52 -0.21 17.68 17.64
N ALA A 53 -0.43 17.06 16.50
CA ALA A 53 0.64 16.68 15.57
C ALA A 53 1.29 17.93 14.94
N PRO A 54 2.60 17.89 14.63
CA PRO A 54 3.25 18.91 13.79
C PRO A 54 2.71 18.81 12.36
N PHE A 55 1.58 19.47 12.11
CA PHE A 55 0.65 19.20 11.01
C PHE A 55 1.30 19.23 9.63
N GLU A 56 2.03 20.28 9.29
CA GLU A 56 2.70 20.40 8.00
C GLU A 56 3.67 19.23 7.75
N LYS A 57 4.46 18.87 8.77
CA LYS A 57 5.39 17.74 8.70
C LYS A 57 4.65 16.42 8.56
N ALA A 58 3.53 16.26 9.26
CA ALA A 58 2.70 15.07 9.19
C ALA A 58 2.10 14.91 7.79
N ILE A 59 1.54 15.97 7.20
CA ILE A 59 0.99 15.93 5.84
C ILE A 59 2.10 15.58 4.83
N ALA A 60 3.26 16.21 4.92
CA ALA A 60 4.38 15.90 4.03
C ALA A 60 4.85 14.44 4.15
N ALA A 61 4.94 13.90 5.37
CA ALA A 61 5.28 12.50 5.61
C ALA A 61 4.23 11.54 5.01
N GLY A 62 2.93 11.85 5.19
CA GLY A 62 1.84 11.08 4.63
C GLY A 62 1.88 11.01 3.11
N VAL A 63 2.09 12.14 2.45
CA VAL A 63 2.23 12.22 0.99
C VAL A 63 3.44 11.42 0.50
N ASN A 64 4.60 11.60 1.13
CA ASN A 64 5.82 10.90 0.73
C ASN A 64 5.67 9.38 0.88
N ASN A 65 5.08 8.91 1.99
CA ASN A 65 4.81 7.47 2.17
C ASN A 65 3.83 6.94 1.12
N CYS A 66 2.73 7.67 0.87
CA CYS A 66 1.72 7.29 -0.11
C CYS A 66 2.30 7.13 -1.53
N MET A 67 3.25 7.98 -1.91
CA MET A 67 3.87 7.99 -3.24
C MET A 67 5.12 7.10 -3.36
N GLN A 68 5.53 6.46 -2.27
CA GLN A 68 6.67 5.56 -2.28
C GLN A 68 6.46 4.42 -3.28
N ASN A 69 7.51 4.08 -4.05
CA ASN A 69 7.45 3.05 -5.09
C ASN A 69 6.30 3.28 -6.10
N SER A 70 6.08 4.53 -6.50
CA SER A 70 4.99 4.95 -7.39
C SER A 70 3.59 4.57 -6.88
N GLY A 71 3.42 4.57 -5.54
CA GLY A 71 2.18 4.20 -4.87
C GLY A 71 1.87 2.69 -4.86
N GLN A 72 2.80 1.86 -5.32
CA GLN A 72 2.63 0.41 -5.43
C GLN A 72 3.15 -0.33 -4.19
N THR A 73 2.63 0.02 -3.02
CA THR A 73 3.02 -0.56 -1.73
C THR A 73 1.78 -0.96 -0.94
N CYS A 74 1.71 -2.21 -0.47
CA CYS A 74 0.56 -2.71 0.27
C CYS A 74 0.30 -1.94 1.57
N SER A 75 1.34 -1.41 2.20
CA SER A 75 1.29 -0.60 3.42
C SER A 75 1.28 0.92 3.16
N ALA A 76 1.11 1.38 1.90
CA ALA A 76 1.03 2.80 1.58
C ALA A 76 -0.11 3.49 2.33
N TRP A 77 0.14 4.67 2.88
CA TRP A 77 -0.81 5.45 3.67
C TRP A 77 -1.80 6.20 2.77
N THR A 78 -2.63 5.46 2.07
CA THR A 78 -3.50 5.99 1.02
C THR A 78 -4.78 6.65 1.53
N ARG A 79 -5.06 6.57 2.84
CA ARG A 79 -6.16 7.29 3.48
C ARG A 79 -5.62 8.18 4.60
N MET A 80 -5.50 9.46 4.33
CA MET A 80 -5.09 10.44 5.33
C MET A 80 -6.33 10.97 6.06
N LEU A 81 -6.43 10.69 7.35
CA LEU A 81 -7.49 11.14 8.24
C LEU A 81 -6.97 12.33 9.03
N VAL A 82 -7.60 13.48 8.84
CA VAL A 82 -7.20 14.74 9.47
C VAL A 82 -8.39 15.37 10.23
N PRO A 83 -8.15 16.24 11.21
CA PRO A 83 -9.22 16.99 11.85
C PRO A 83 -10.06 17.74 10.81
N ARG A 84 -11.38 17.64 10.92
CA ARG A 84 -12.33 18.23 9.95
C ARG A 84 -12.06 19.73 9.73
N ALA A 85 -11.75 20.46 10.78
CA ALA A 85 -11.49 21.91 10.70
C ALA A 85 -10.22 22.25 9.90
N ARG A 86 -9.30 21.29 9.73
CA ARG A 86 -8.02 21.46 9.03
C ARG A 86 -7.96 20.75 7.68
N GLN A 87 -9.08 20.25 7.20
CA GLN A 87 -9.10 19.47 5.94
C GLN A 87 -8.66 20.31 4.74
N ALA A 88 -9.09 21.55 4.61
CA ALA A 88 -8.70 22.43 3.51
C ALA A 88 -7.18 22.69 3.52
N GLU A 89 -6.62 23.02 4.69
CA GLU A 89 -5.18 23.20 4.90
C GLU A 89 -4.40 21.93 4.54
N ALA A 90 -4.90 20.76 4.95
CA ALA A 90 -4.27 19.48 4.61
C ALA A 90 -4.20 19.25 3.10
N VAL A 91 -5.25 19.58 2.37
CA VAL A 91 -5.30 19.47 0.90
C VAL A 91 -4.26 20.39 0.25
N GLU A 92 -4.20 21.65 0.68
CA GLU A 92 -3.22 22.62 0.16
C GLU A 92 -1.77 22.16 0.39
N LEU A 93 -1.45 21.71 1.60
CA LEU A 93 -0.14 21.17 1.96
C LEU A 93 0.20 19.90 1.17
N ALA A 94 -0.77 19.02 0.98
CA ALA A 94 -0.58 17.78 0.21
C ALA A 94 -0.30 18.09 -1.26
N VAL A 95 -1.05 19.00 -1.88
CA VAL A 95 -0.83 19.45 -3.27
C VAL A 95 0.54 20.10 -3.43
N ALA A 96 0.93 20.96 -2.49
CA ALA A 96 2.25 21.59 -2.50
C ALA A 96 3.39 20.57 -2.35
N GLN A 97 3.19 19.51 -1.55
CA GLN A 97 4.18 18.44 -1.41
C GLN A 97 4.25 17.55 -2.66
N LEU A 98 3.13 17.21 -3.26
CA LEU A 98 3.07 16.46 -4.52
C LEU A 98 3.77 17.20 -5.65
N GLY A 99 3.61 18.52 -5.73
CA GLY A 99 4.28 19.37 -6.73
C GLY A 99 5.81 19.35 -6.67
N LYS A 100 6.41 18.83 -5.59
CA LYS A 100 7.85 18.66 -5.46
C LYS A 100 8.36 17.33 -6.07
N LEU A 101 7.46 16.42 -6.44
CA LEU A 101 7.81 15.12 -7.00
C LEU A 101 8.01 15.25 -8.52
N THR A 102 9.21 14.98 -8.98
CA THR A 102 9.54 14.97 -10.41
C THR A 102 9.12 13.64 -11.00
N LEU A 103 8.18 13.68 -11.94
CA LEU A 103 7.77 12.52 -12.74
C LEU A 103 8.72 12.37 -13.92
N GLY A 104 9.09 11.14 -14.29
CA GLY A 104 9.98 10.91 -15.43
C GLY A 104 10.47 9.49 -15.57
N ASP A 105 11.49 9.31 -16.40
CA ASP A 105 12.15 8.03 -16.59
C ASP A 105 12.76 7.54 -15.28
N PRO A 106 12.44 6.31 -14.82
CA PRO A 106 12.97 5.75 -13.58
C PRO A 106 14.50 5.58 -13.57
N PHE A 107 15.15 5.56 -14.72
CA PHE A 107 16.61 5.53 -14.82
C PHE A 107 17.27 6.90 -14.72
N ASP A 108 16.52 7.99 -14.83
CA ASP A 108 17.03 9.35 -14.60
C ASP A 108 17.12 9.63 -13.09
N LYS A 109 18.32 10.02 -12.63
CA LYS A 109 18.57 10.35 -11.21
C LYS A 109 17.76 11.55 -10.71
N ALA A 110 17.27 12.41 -11.59
CA ALA A 110 16.41 13.54 -11.25
C ALA A 110 14.95 13.13 -11.02
N THR A 111 14.54 11.95 -11.49
CA THR A 111 13.19 11.41 -11.31
C THR A 111 12.98 10.98 -9.87
N ARG A 112 11.88 11.40 -9.28
CA ARG A 112 11.44 11.02 -7.94
C ARG A 112 10.28 10.03 -7.95
N LEU A 113 9.55 10.01 -9.06
CA LEU A 113 8.40 9.13 -9.27
C LEU A 113 8.40 8.65 -10.72
N GLY A 114 8.72 7.40 -10.96
CA GLY A 114 8.77 6.76 -12.26
C GLY A 114 7.46 6.14 -12.73
#